data_8c8824aa67ce520a6f2350b14cf50c2a
#
_entry.id   8c8824aa67ce520a6f2350b14cf50c2a
#
_cell.length_a   1.000
_cell.length_b   1.000
_cell.length_c   1.000
_cell.angle_alpha   90.00
_cell.angle_beta   90.00
_cell.angle_gamma   90.00
#
_symmetry.space_group_name_H-M   'P 1'
#
loop_
_entity.id
_entity.type
_entity.pdbx_description
1 polymer ?
#
loop_
_entity_poly.entity_id
_entity_poly.type
_entity_poly.pdbx_seq_one_letter_code
_entity_poly.pdbx_strand_id
1 'polypeptide(L)'
;MAKTEKRRNPSRIPSEIQRAIAAADDKKADDVVLLDLRKAAGFADYFLICSGGNPRQIRAIADAIMEALASDGAKPAHVEGYQRSEWILLDYFDFVVHVFSPETRLFYSLERLWGNAERVEIPAAPPPKKLPSPVDSRQSSAD
;
A
#
# COMPACT_ATOMS: atom_id res chain seq x y z
N MET A 1 -3.01 -11.90 -25.65
CA MET A 1 -2.81 -11.62 -25.43
C MET A 1 -2.40 -11.18 -24.91
N ALA A 2 -2.17 -11.23 -24.70
CA ALA A 2 -1.79 -10.97 -24.23
C ALA A 2 -1.57 -10.03 -23.94
N LYS A 3 -1.39 -9.42 -24.24
CA LYS A 3 -1.18 -8.41 -23.90
C LYS A 3 -1.80 -7.93 -22.90
N THR A 4 -2.58 -8.07 -22.87
CA THR A 4 -3.31 -7.65 -21.97
C THR A 4 -2.95 -8.04 -20.74
N GLU A 5 -2.53 -8.96 -20.65
CA GLU A 5 -2.19 -9.36 -19.58
C GLU A 5 -1.34 -8.75 -18.94
N LYS A 6 -0.67 -8.20 -19.43
CA LYS A 6 0.17 -7.66 -18.79
C LYS A 6 -0.35 -6.80 -17.92
N ARG A 7 -1.31 -6.33 -17.95
CA ARG A 7 -1.58 -5.46 -17.20
C ARG A 7 -2.08 -5.79 -16.09
N ARG A 8 -2.48 -6.35 -15.66
CA ARG A 8 -3.01 -6.42 -14.59
C ARG A 8 -3.25 -7.64 -14.11
N ASN A 9 -2.55 -8.54 -14.26
CA ASN A 9 -2.68 -9.83 -13.66
C ASN A 9 -2.29 -9.70 -12.21
N PRO A 10 -3.23 -9.75 -11.29
CA PRO A 10 -2.91 -9.59 -9.87
C PRO A 10 -1.97 -10.66 -9.36
N SER A 11 -1.96 -11.83 -9.97
CA SER A 11 -1.08 -12.89 -9.52
C SER A 11 0.38 -12.58 -9.82
N ARG A 12 0.65 -11.55 -10.60
CA ARG A 12 2.00 -11.15 -10.83
C ARG A 12 2.54 -10.20 -9.81
N ILE A 13 1.73 -9.72 -8.90
CA ILE A 13 2.20 -8.86 -7.83
C ILE A 13 3.01 -9.72 -6.87
N PRO A 14 4.26 -9.34 -6.57
CA PRO A 14 5.06 -10.13 -5.62
C PRO A 14 4.33 -10.33 -4.31
N SER A 15 4.53 -11.48 -3.72
CA SER A 15 3.77 -11.84 -2.52
C SER A 15 4.00 -10.89 -1.37
N GLU A 16 5.21 -10.36 -1.24
CA GLU A 16 5.47 -9.39 -0.18
C GLU A 16 4.64 -8.14 -0.35
N ILE A 17 4.49 -7.69 -1.60
CA ILE A 17 3.67 -6.51 -1.85
C ILE A 17 2.21 -6.82 -1.63
N GLN A 18 1.77 -8.02 -1.98
CA GLN A 18 0.39 -8.42 -1.70
C GLN A 18 0.11 -8.38 -0.21
N ARG A 19 1.05 -8.83 0.60
CA ARG A 19 0.89 -8.78 2.05
C ARG A 19 0.88 -7.36 2.56
N ALA A 20 1.71 -6.51 1.98
CA ALA A 20 1.71 -5.09 2.36
C ALA A 20 0.38 -4.44 2.04
N ILE A 21 -0.18 -4.74 0.88
CA ILE A 21 -1.47 -4.21 0.47
C ILE A 21 -2.56 -4.69 1.44
N ALA A 22 -2.54 -5.97 1.79
CA ALA A 22 -3.53 -6.52 2.70
C ALA A 22 -3.43 -5.86 4.08
N ALA A 23 -2.20 -5.63 4.56
CA ALA A 23 -2.00 -4.98 5.84
C ALA A 23 -2.52 -3.54 5.83
N ALA A 24 -2.24 -2.82 4.74
CA ALA A 24 -2.72 -1.46 4.59
C ALA A 24 -4.25 -1.43 4.57
N ASP A 25 -4.82 -2.35 3.84
CA ASP A 25 -6.27 -2.43 3.72
C ASP A 25 -6.90 -2.75 5.07
N ASP A 26 -6.26 -3.61 5.85
CA ASP A 26 -6.75 -3.96 7.18
C ASP A 26 -6.83 -2.73 8.08
N LYS A 27 -5.98 -1.75 7.87
CA LYS A 27 -6.00 -0.51 8.64
C LYS A 27 -6.75 0.60 7.91
N LYS A 28 -7.50 0.24 6.89
CA LYS A 28 -8.39 1.15 6.16
C LYS A 28 -7.64 2.26 5.45
N ALA A 29 -6.48 1.94 4.91
CA ALA A 29 -5.75 2.89 4.10
C ALA A 29 -6.58 3.32 2.91
N ASP A 30 -6.47 4.58 2.55
CA ASP A 30 -7.20 5.15 1.42
C ASP A 30 -6.35 5.19 0.17
N ASP A 31 -7.01 5.10 -0.97
CA ASP A 31 -6.38 5.30 -2.27
C ASP A 31 -5.08 4.53 -2.43
N VAL A 32 -5.17 3.23 -2.26
CA VAL A 32 -4.00 2.37 -2.39
C VAL A 32 -3.67 2.19 -3.86
N VAL A 33 -2.45 2.57 -4.23
CA VAL A 33 -2.00 2.55 -5.62
C VAL A 33 -0.67 1.81 -5.68
N LEU A 34 -0.51 0.94 -6.64
CA LEU A 34 0.76 0.27 -6.88
C LEU A 34 1.27 0.70 -8.25
N LEU A 35 2.48 1.22 -8.28
CA LEU A 35 3.13 1.62 -9.54
C LEU A 35 4.24 0.64 -9.85
N ASP A 36 4.27 0.18 -11.09
CA ASP A 36 5.33 -0.68 -11.59
C ASP A 36 6.39 0.22 -12.20
N LEU A 37 7.54 0.26 -11.59
CA LEU A 37 8.63 1.13 -11.99
C LEU A 37 9.74 0.39 -12.70
N ARG A 38 9.54 -0.87 -13.01
CA ARG A 38 10.63 -1.68 -13.56
C ARG A 38 11.16 -1.12 -14.87
N LYS A 39 10.33 -0.41 -15.60
CA LYS A 39 10.76 0.19 -16.86
C LYS A 39 10.98 1.69 -16.77
N ALA A 40 10.57 2.31 -15.69
CA ALA A 40 10.56 3.77 -15.62
C ALA A 40 11.63 4.34 -14.70
N ALA A 41 11.98 3.60 -13.68
CA ALA A 41 12.94 4.12 -12.71
C ALA A 41 14.15 3.20 -12.69
N GLY A 42 14.98 3.21 -11.87
CA GLY A 42 16.11 2.33 -11.86
C GLY A 42 16.51 1.97 -10.45
N PHE A 43 15.74 2.41 -9.48
CA PHE A 43 16.15 2.22 -8.11
C PHE A 43 15.18 1.36 -7.30
N ALA A 44 13.99 1.14 -7.81
CA ALA A 44 13.05 0.24 -7.15
C ALA A 44 12.15 -0.32 -8.22
N ASP A 45 11.60 -1.49 -7.97
CA ASP A 45 10.71 -2.12 -8.94
C ASP A 45 9.29 -1.63 -8.79
N TYR A 46 8.88 -1.27 -7.58
CA TYR A 46 7.49 -0.84 -7.33
C TYR A 46 7.43 0.24 -6.28
N PHE A 47 6.43 1.10 -6.41
CA PHE A 47 6.02 1.99 -5.32
C PHE A 47 4.62 1.58 -4.90
N LEU A 48 4.43 1.38 -3.61
CA LEU A 48 3.10 1.17 -3.05
C LEU A 48 2.75 2.46 -2.32
N ILE A 49 1.68 3.12 -2.74
CA ILE A 49 1.31 4.44 -2.21
C ILE A 49 -0.08 4.35 -1.62
N CYS A 50 -0.26 4.87 -0.42
CA CYS A 50 -1.57 4.93 0.20
C CYS A 50 -1.62 6.10 1.17
N SER A 51 -2.77 6.35 1.73
CA SER A 51 -2.98 7.48 2.63
C SER A 51 -3.70 7.06 3.89
N GLY A 52 -3.47 7.82 4.95
CA GLY A 52 -4.24 7.71 6.17
C GLY A 52 -4.78 9.07 6.54
N GLY A 53 -5.90 9.11 7.26
CA GLY A 53 -6.60 10.35 7.53
C GLY A 53 -6.03 11.18 8.68
N ASN A 54 -5.17 10.59 9.48
CA ASN A 54 -4.56 11.29 10.61
C ASN A 54 -3.26 10.60 10.97
N PRO A 55 -2.41 11.24 11.78
CA PRO A 55 -1.09 10.66 12.09
C PRO A 55 -1.16 9.29 12.74
N ARG A 56 -2.14 9.07 13.60
CA ARG A 56 -2.27 7.77 14.26
C ARG A 56 -2.55 6.68 13.24
N GLN A 57 -3.44 6.95 12.30
CA GLN A 57 -3.75 5.97 11.27
C GLN A 57 -2.57 5.74 10.34
N ILE A 58 -1.86 6.82 10.00
CA ILE A 58 -0.69 6.70 9.12
C ILE A 58 0.34 5.79 9.77
N ARG A 59 0.61 5.98 11.06
CA ARG A 59 1.53 5.11 11.77
C ARG A 59 1.00 3.69 11.88
N ALA A 60 -0.30 3.54 12.10
CA ALA A 60 -0.90 2.21 12.20
C ALA A 60 -0.75 1.43 10.90
N ILE A 61 -0.92 2.13 9.77
CA ILE A 61 -0.74 1.50 8.46
C ILE A 61 0.71 1.06 8.30
N ALA A 62 1.65 1.94 8.59
CA ALA A 62 3.06 1.62 8.46
C ALA A 62 3.45 0.46 9.37
N ASP A 63 2.98 0.49 10.61
CA ASP A 63 3.28 -0.57 11.57
C ASP A 63 2.71 -1.90 11.11
N ALA A 64 1.50 -1.90 10.60
CA ALA A 64 0.86 -3.13 10.13
C ALA A 64 1.63 -3.74 8.96
N ILE A 65 2.10 -2.89 8.06
CA ILE A 65 2.88 -3.36 6.92
C ILE A 65 4.19 -3.95 7.40
N MET A 66 4.90 -3.24 8.28
CA MET A 66 6.17 -3.73 8.79
C MET A 66 6.00 -5.04 9.54
N GLU A 67 4.93 -5.15 10.31
CA GLU A 67 4.68 -6.36 11.06
C GLU A 67 4.37 -7.54 10.16
N ALA A 68 3.55 -7.30 9.15
CA ALA A 68 3.19 -8.35 8.21
C ALA A 68 4.41 -8.88 7.46
N LEU A 69 5.29 -7.98 7.04
CA LEU A 69 6.47 -8.40 6.29
C LEU A 69 7.54 -9.00 7.19
N ALA A 70 7.59 -8.56 8.46
CA ALA A 70 8.54 -9.14 9.40
C ALA A 70 8.26 -10.61 9.66
N SER A 71 6.98 -11.00 9.60
CA SER A 71 6.66 -12.40 9.81
C SER A 71 7.19 -13.29 8.68
N ASP A 72 7.55 -12.68 7.54
CA ASP A 72 8.20 -13.39 6.45
C ASP A 72 9.71 -13.18 6.46
N GLY A 73 10.22 -12.54 7.49
CA GLY A 73 11.65 -12.28 7.58
C GLY A 73 12.12 -11.04 6.87
N ALA A 74 11.22 -10.21 6.34
CA ALA A 74 11.60 -9.01 5.61
C ALA A 74 11.55 -7.80 6.52
N LYS A 75 12.63 -7.02 6.50
CA LYS A 75 12.71 -5.79 7.27
C LYS A 75 13.06 -4.65 6.34
N PRO A 76 12.53 -3.45 6.58
CA PRO A 76 12.89 -2.34 5.73
C PRO A 76 14.35 -1.95 5.97
N ALA A 77 15.02 -1.59 4.88
CA ALA A 77 16.38 -1.07 4.98
C ALA A 77 16.38 0.31 5.60
N HIS A 78 15.35 1.10 5.30
CA HIS A 78 15.22 2.44 5.86
C HIS A 78 13.77 2.71 6.18
N VAL A 79 13.55 3.46 7.24
CA VAL A 79 12.24 3.99 7.59
C VAL A 79 12.42 5.47 7.80
N GLU A 80 11.67 6.27 7.04
CA GLU A 80 11.77 7.72 7.11
C GLU A 80 10.42 8.31 7.46
N GLY A 81 10.44 9.40 8.21
CA GLY A 81 9.23 10.18 8.45
C GLY A 81 8.28 9.63 9.49
N TYR A 82 8.67 8.58 10.19
CA TYR A 82 7.76 7.92 11.12
C TYR A 82 7.28 8.87 12.22
N GLN A 83 8.17 9.70 12.73
CA GLN A 83 7.82 10.58 13.83
C GLN A 83 6.80 11.64 13.42
N ARG A 84 6.98 12.23 12.27
CA ARG A 84 6.08 13.28 11.83
C ARG A 84 4.78 12.74 11.29
N SER A 85 4.82 11.54 10.74
CA SER A 85 3.63 10.85 10.27
C SER A 85 2.83 11.61 9.22
N GLU A 86 3.54 12.37 8.39
CA GLU A 86 2.93 13.02 7.23
C GLU A 86 3.26 12.27 5.97
N TRP A 87 4.41 11.64 5.97
CA TRP A 87 4.87 10.84 4.84
C TRP A 87 5.85 9.84 5.43
N ILE A 88 5.39 8.62 5.65
CA ILE A 88 6.26 7.56 6.12
C ILE A 88 6.71 6.76 4.93
N LEU A 89 8.01 6.59 4.80
CA LEU A 89 8.61 5.84 3.72
C LEU A 89 9.21 4.58 4.29
N LEU A 90 8.86 3.43 3.72
CA LEU A 90 9.43 2.15 4.11
C LEU A 90 10.16 1.59 2.90
N ASP A 91 11.48 1.54 2.98
CA ASP A 91 12.32 1.13 1.86
C ASP A 91 12.68 -0.34 2.02
N TYR A 92 12.17 -1.18 1.12
CA TYR A 92 12.44 -2.62 1.12
C TYR A 92 13.34 -3.02 -0.05
N PHE A 93 14.05 -2.07 -0.66
CA PHE A 93 14.92 -2.27 -1.82
C PHE A 93 14.13 -2.52 -3.09
N ASP A 94 13.48 -3.67 -3.21
CA ASP A 94 12.75 -3.98 -4.44
C ASP A 94 11.52 -3.12 -4.57
N PHE A 95 10.98 -2.68 -3.44
CA PHE A 95 9.83 -1.80 -3.49
C PHE A 95 9.89 -0.83 -2.32
N VAL A 96 9.23 0.28 -2.48
CA VAL A 96 9.17 1.33 -1.46
C VAL A 96 7.70 1.60 -1.17
N VAL A 97 7.36 1.62 0.11
CA VAL A 97 6.00 1.92 0.54
C VAL A 97 5.95 3.37 0.98
N HIS A 98 4.96 4.10 0.51
CA HIS A 98 4.75 5.50 0.88
C HIS A 98 3.38 5.61 1.53
N VAL A 99 3.33 6.04 2.78
CA VAL A 99 2.08 6.26 3.49
C VAL A 99 2.00 7.75 3.79
N PHE A 100 1.02 8.40 3.20
CA PHE A 100 0.90 9.86 3.22
C PHE A 100 -0.31 10.34 4.00
N SER A 101 -0.23 11.55 4.53
CA SER A 101 -1.44 12.30 4.83
C SER A 101 -2.04 12.75 3.50
N PRO A 102 -3.33 13.03 3.45
CA PRO A 102 -3.93 13.46 2.17
C PRO A 102 -3.30 14.74 1.63
N GLU A 103 -2.98 15.66 2.49
CA GLU A 103 -2.38 16.93 2.07
C GLU A 103 -0.99 16.72 1.48
N THR A 104 -0.18 15.91 2.15
CA THR A 104 1.17 15.66 1.70
C THR A 104 1.16 14.89 0.38
N ARG A 105 0.24 13.94 0.26
CA ARG A 105 0.12 13.18 -0.97
C ARG A 105 -0.21 14.09 -2.16
N LEU A 106 -1.14 15.00 -1.94
CA LEU A 106 -1.54 15.91 -2.98
C LEU A 106 -0.39 16.85 -3.35
N PHE A 107 0.32 17.33 -2.35
CA PHE A 107 1.42 18.26 -2.56
C PHE A 107 2.53 17.63 -3.40
N TYR A 108 2.94 16.42 -3.06
CA TYR A 108 4.04 15.77 -3.78
C TYR A 108 3.61 15.02 -5.02
N SER A 109 2.40 14.48 -5.02
CA SER A 109 1.81 13.84 -6.21
C SER A 109 2.78 12.86 -6.89
N LEU A 110 3.27 11.89 -6.13
CA LEU A 110 4.20 10.93 -6.70
C LEU A 110 3.63 10.21 -7.91
N GLU A 111 2.33 9.98 -7.90
CA GLU A 111 1.68 9.32 -9.02
C GLU A 111 1.85 10.12 -10.30
N ARG A 112 1.90 11.44 -10.19
CA ARG A 112 2.10 12.28 -11.35
C ARG A 112 3.55 12.36 -11.73
N LEU A 113 4.44 12.41 -10.75
CA LEU A 113 5.86 12.42 -11.03
C LEU A 113 6.26 11.18 -11.80
N TRP A 114 5.63 10.06 -11.48
CA TRP A 114 5.92 8.81 -12.15
C TRP A 114 4.81 8.45 -13.12
N GLY A 115 4.35 9.44 -13.86
CA GLY A 115 3.24 9.24 -14.79
C GLY A 115 3.52 8.23 -15.88
N ASN A 116 4.80 7.97 -16.17
CA ASN A 116 5.15 6.94 -17.13
C ASN A 116 5.10 5.54 -16.56
N ALA A 117 5.01 5.43 -15.25
CA ALA A 117 4.97 4.13 -14.62
C ALA A 117 3.59 3.52 -14.81
N GLU A 118 3.58 2.23 -14.94
CA GLU A 118 2.34 1.50 -15.11
C GLU A 118 1.66 1.34 -13.77
N ARG A 119 0.38 1.66 -13.71
CA ARG A 119 -0.39 1.42 -12.50
C ARG A 119 -0.88 -0.02 -12.55
N VAL A 120 -0.53 -0.77 -11.52
CA VAL A 120 -0.94 -2.16 -11.44
C VAL A 120 -2.31 -2.20 -10.78
N GLU A 121 -3.22 -2.90 -11.41
CA GLU A 121 -4.54 -3.01 -10.86
C GLU A 121 -4.52 -3.86 -9.62
N ILE A 122 -5.04 -3.33 -8.52
CA ILE A 122 -5.13 -4.05 -7.27
C ILE A 122 -6.54 -4.59 -7.18
N PRO A 123 -6.71 -5.90 -7.04
CA PRO A 123 -8.06 -6.42 -6.94
C PRO A 123 -8.73 -5.89 -5.69
N ALA A 124 -10.00 -5.60 -5.79
CA ALA A 124 -10.77 -5.18 -4.63
C ALA A 124 -10.68 -6.29 -3.59
N ALA A 125 -10.58 -5.88 -2.34
CA ALA A 125 -10.59 -6.87 -1.27
C ALA A 125 -11.90 -7.64 -1.36
N PRO A 126 -11.85 -8.95 -1.17
CA PRO A 126 -13.11 -9.69 -1.18
C PRO A 126 -14.00 -9.18 -0.07
N PRO A 127 -15.30 -9.15 -0.28
CA PRO A 127 -16.18 -8.72 0.79
C PRO A 127 -15.99 -9.63 1.99
N PRO A 128 -16.12 -9.09 3.18
CA PRO A 128 -15.96 -9.92 4.37
C PRO A 128 -17.00 -11.02 4.32
N LYS A 129 -16.52 -12.14 4.52
CA LYS A 129 -17.38 -13.19 4.42
C LYS A 129 -18.17 -13.29 5.51
N LYS A 130 -18.16 -12.96 5.94
CA LYS A 130 -18.61 -12.71 6.71
C LYS A 130 -19.17 -12.11 7.24
N LEU A 131 -19.21 -11.90 7.22
CA LEU A 131 -19.68 -11.23 7.53
C LEU A 131 -20.23 -11.10 8.01
N PRO A 132 -20.43 -11.13 8.30
CA PRO A 132 -21.00 -10.80 8.71
C PRO A 132 -21.43 -10.41 9.25
N SER A 133 -21.59 -10.36 9.39
CA SER A 133 -22.04 -9.80 9.78
C SER A 133 -22.33 -9.33 10.27
N PRO A 134 -22.75 -9.22 10.67
CA PRO A 134 -23.05 -8.49 11.11
C PRO A 134 -22.87 -8.07 11.73
N VAL A 135 -23.03 -8.11 11.92
CA VAL A 135 -22.96 -7.41 12.27
C VAL A 135 -22.56 -6.94 12.45
N ASP A 136 -22.72 -7.01 12.82
CA ASP A 136 -22.52 -6.26 12.88
C ASP A 136 -22.22 -5.70 12.99
N SER A 137 -22.37 -5.79 13.37
CA SER A 137 -22.33 -4.98 13.40
C SER A 137 -21.96 -4.50 13.62
N ARG A 138 -22.23 -4.49 14.12
CA ARG A 138 -22.09 -3.85 14.28
C ARG A 138 -21.48 -3.33 14.35
N GLN A 139 -21.49 -3.50 14.59
CA GLN A 139 -21.13 -2.91 14.52
C GLN A 139 -20.51 -2.45 14.41
N SER A 140 -20.58 -2.59 14.77
CA SER A 140 -20.21 -1.93 14.65
C SER A 140 -19.60 -1.52 14.63
N SER A 141 -19.68 -1.57 15.07
CA SER A 141 -19.26 -0.95 15.00
C SER A 141 -18.66 -0.72 14.89
N ALA A 142 -18.75 -0.86 15.24
CA ALA A 142 -18.37 -0.52 15.04
C ALA A 142 -17.87 -0.47 14.77
N ASP A 143 -18.08 -0.65 15.04
CA ASP A 143 -17.84 -0.44 14.68
C ASP A 143 -17.64 -0.39 14.51
#